data_85a750f4a9321c5eb4972b1bf734dfd4
#
_entry.id   85a750f4a9321c5eb4972b1bf734dfd4
#
_cell.length_a   1.000
_cell.length_b   1.000
_cell.length_c   1.000
_cell.angle_alpha   90.00
_cell.angle_beta   90.00
_cell.angle_gamma   90.00
#
_symmetry.space_group_name_H-M   'P 1'
#
loop_
_entity.id
_entity.type
_entity.pdbx_description
1 polymer ?
#
loop_
_entity_poly.entity_id
_entity_poly.type
_entity_poly.pdbx_seq_one_letter_code
_entity_poly.pdbx_strand_id
1 'polypeptide(L)'
;MGIEVYNQQNAISDDPYVLVLKLYEGLIKYLSFVRSAMEENNIETKFTYINKSIAIFDELRNVLDFDGGEVAYYLDGLYLSQIETLFSAGIDDNINAVNQVMKVTQGLIDAWKEETGL
;
A
#
# COMPACT_ATOMS: atom_id res chain seq x y z
N MET A 1 -3.55 -5.33 24.67
CA MET A 1 -3.45 -5.79 24.00
C MET A 1 -3.42 -5.45 23.10
N GLY A 2 -3.26 -4.74 22.74
CA GLY A 2 -3.11 -4.48 21.91
C GLY A 2 -3.52 -4.62 20.82
N ILE A 3 -3.49 -4.44 20.18
CA ILE A 3 -4.09 -4.82 19.36
C ILE A 3 -4.53 -5.79 19.59
N GLU A 4 -4.51 -6.09 20.59
CA GLU A 4 -4.91 -7.08 20.89
C GLU A 4 -5.90 -7.06 20.65
N VAL A 5 -6.06 -6.51 20.71
CA VAL A 5 -6.68 -6.69 20.45
C VAL A 5 -7.31 -6.53 19.53
N TYR A 6 -7.29 -6.08 19.00
CA TYR A 6 -7.96 -6.42 18.22
C TYR A 6 -7.86 -7.50 18.08
N ASN A 7 -7.84 -7.64 18.84
CA ASN A 7 -7.61 -8.57 18.88
C ASN A 7 -7.27 -9.19 19.32
N GLN A 8 -7.29 -9.48 19.95
CA GLN A 8 -6.82 -10.36 20.39
C GLN A 8 -6.85 -11.32 19.80
N GLN A 9 -7.60 -11.52 19.45
CA GLN A 9 -7.58 -12.41 18.69
C GLN A 9 -7.13 -12.30 17.54
N ASN A 10 -7.18 -11.74 17.25
CA ASN A 10 -6.49 -11.54 16.25
C ASN A 10 -5.16 -11.35 16.60
N ALA A 11 -4.66 -12.05 17.31
CA ALA A 11 -3.37 -12.01 17.87
C ALA A 11 -2.29 -11.86 16.86
N ILE A 12 -2.55 -12.33 15.67
CA ILE A 12 -1.59 -12.16 14.63
C ILE A 12 -1.34 -10.73 14.28
N SER A 13 -2.27 -9.85 14.57
CA SER A 13 -2.09 -8.45 14.24
C SER A 13 -1.05 -7.78 15.11
N ASP A 14 -0.53 -8.48 16.12
CA ASP A 14 0.51 -7.92 16.97
C ASP A 14 1.89 -7.98 16.33
N ASP A 15 2.06 -8.78 15.28
CA ASP A 15 3.35 -8.88 14.60
C ASP A 15 3.44 -7.77 13.53
N PRO A 16 4.32 -6.78 13.74
CA PRO A 16 4.44 -5.68 12.78
C PRO A 16 4.90 -6.12 11.41
N TYR A 17 5.66 -7.20 11.32
CA TYR A 17 6.12 -7.69 10.01
C TYR A 17 4.98 -8.29 9.22
N VAL A 18 4.08 -9.01 9.89
CA VAL A 18 2.88 -9.55 9.26
C VAL A 18 1.94 -8.43 8.86
N LEU A 19 1.79 -7.42 9.72
CA LEU A 19 0.94 -6.28 9.43
C LEU A 19 1.38 -5.56 8.15
N VAL A 20 2.67 -5.29 8.02
CA VAL A 20 3.19 -4.60 6.83
C VAL A 20 2.93 -5.42 5.57
N LEU A 21 3.14 -6.74 5.65
CA LEU A 21 2.87 -7.61 4.50
C LEU A 21 1.40 -7.57 4.11
N LYS A 22 0.50 -7.61 5.08
CA LYS A 22 -0.93 -7.53 4.81
C LYS A 22 -1.33 -6.20 4.19
N LEU A 23 -0.70 -5.12 4.62
CA LEU A 23 -0.95 -3.81 4.01
C LEU A 23 -0.52 -3.81 2.55
N TYR A 24 0.66 -4.34 2.23
CA TYR A 24 1.11 -4.44 0.85
C TYR A 24 0.16 -5.30 0.01
N GLU A 25 -0.29 -6.43 0.56
CA GLU A 25 -1.20 -7.33 -0.17
C GLU A 25 -2.56 -6.68 -0.42
N GLY A 26 -3.07 -5.96 0.57
CA GLY A 26 -4.30 -5.20 0.40
C GLY A 26 -4.16 -4.11 -0.64
N LEU A 27 -2.99 -3.49 -0.68
CA LEU A 27 -2.70 -2.45 -1.67
C LEU A 27 -2.74 -3.00 -3.10
N ILE A 28 -2.10 -4.16 -3.33
CA ILE A 28 -2.13 -4.79 -4.66
C ILE A 28 -3.58 -5.08 -5.07
N LYS A 29 -4.38 -5.56 -4.13
CA LYS A 29 -5.78 -5.87 -4.40
C LYS A 29 -6.55 -4.61 -4.80
N TYR A 30 -6.40 -3.53 -4.04
CA TYR A 30 -7.11 -2.28 -4.34
C TYR A 30 -6.63 -1.66 -5.65
N LEU A 31 -5.32 -1.73 -5.94
CA LEU A 31 -4.80 -1.22 -7.20
C LEU A 31 -5.37 -1.98 -8.39
N SER A 32 -5.58 -3.30 -8.25
CA SER A 32 -6.19 -4.07 -9.32
C SER A 32 -7.63 -3.63 -9.55
N PHE A 33 -8.36 -3.24 -8.49
CA PHE A 33 -9.71 -2.70 -8.63
C PHE A 33 -9.70 -1.33 -9.29
N VAL A 34 -8.69 -0.50 -9.00
CA VAL A 34 -8.52 0.79 -9.70
C VAL A 34 -8.37 0.56 -11.19
N ARG A 35 -7.50 -0.37 -11.56
CA ARG A 35 -7.24 -0.67 -12.97
C ARG A 35 -8.50 -1.17 -13.68
N SER A 36 -9.23 -2.09 -13.05
CA SER A 36 -10.48 -2.59 -13.63
C SER A 36 -11.50 -1.48 -13.80
N ALA A 37 -11.62 -0.60 -12.79
CA ALA A 37 -12.57 0.51 -12.87
C ALA A 37 -12.21 1.47 -14.00
N MET A 38 -10.93 1.70 -14.24
CA MET A 38 -10.48 2.52 -15.38
C MET A 38 -10.87 1.87 -16.70
N GLU A 39 -10.66 0.56 -16.81
CA GLU A 39 -11.00 -0.18 -18.04
C GLU A 39 -12.50 -0.15 -18.31
N GLU A 40 -13.30 -0.11 -17.26
CA GLU A 40 -14.76 -0.09 -17.37
C GLU A 40 -15.34 1.32 -17.36
N ASN A 41 -14.51 2.33 -17.28
CA ASN A 41 -14.92 3.73 -17.21
C ASN A 41 -15.85 3.98 -16.01
N ASN A 42 -15.60 3.29 -14.90
CA ASN A 42 -16.39 3.47 -13.68
C ASN A 42 -15.68 4.47 -12.77
N ILE A 43 -16.06 5.73 -12.89
CA ILE A 43 -15.38 6.83 -12.19
C ILE A 43 -15.51 6.70 -10.68
N GLU A 44 -16.69 6.38 -10.20
CA GLU A 44 -16.93 6.28 -8.76
C GLU A 44 -16.07 5.18 -8.12
N THR A 45 -16.09 3.99 -8.70
CA THR A 45 -15.29 2.88 -8.21
C THR A 45 -13.81 3.18 -8.29
N LYS A 46 -13.38 3.83 -9.37
CA LYS A 46 -11.99 4.22 -9.55
C LYS A 46 -11.51 5.06 -8.36
N PHE A 47 -12.20 6.13 -8.04
CA PHE A 47 -11.75 7.00 -6.95
C PHE A 47 -11.96 6.39 -5.58
N THR A 48 -12.97 5.51 -5.42
CA THR A 48 -13.13 4.78 -4.17
C THR A 48 -11.86 3.97 -3.85
N TYR A 49 -11.36 3.24 -4.83
CA TYR A 49 -10.18 2.38 -4.58
C TYR A 49 -8.86 3.13 -4.66
N ILE A 50 -8.80 4.24 -5.39
CA ILE A 50 -7.64 5.13 -5.28
C ILE A 50 -7.52 5.66 -3.85
N ASN A 51 -8.63 6.11 -3.27
CA ASN A 51 -8.61 6.64 -1.91
C ASN A 51 -8.24 5.56 -0.90
N LYS A 52 -8.74 4.33 -1.08
CA LYS A 52 -8.38 3.22 -0.21
C LYS A 52 -6.89 2.86 -0.35
N SER A 53 -6.36 2.93 -1.56
CA SER A 53 -4.93 2.68 -1.79
C SER A 53 -4.07 3.76 -1.12
N ILE A 54 -4.47 5.02 -1.24
CA ILE A 54 -3.75 6.11 -0.59
C ILE A 54 -3.77 5.94 0.93
N ALA A 55 -4.91 5.51 1.47
CA ALA A 55 -5.01 5.27 2.92
C ALA A 55 -4.03 4.19 3.37
N ILE A 56 -3.81 3.16 2.56
CA ILE A 56 -2.83 2.14 2.89
C ILE A 56 -1.41 2.71 2.86
N PHE A 57 -1.08 3.51 1.85
CA PHE A 57 0.23 4.16 1.82
C PHE A 57 0.44 5.05 3.03
N ASP A 58 -0.60 5.79 3.45
CA ASP A 58 -0.50 6.61 4.66
C ASP A 58 -0.29 5.77 5.91
N GLU A 59 -0.95 4.62 5.99
CA GLU A 59 -0.75 3.72 7.13
C GLU A 59 0.67 3.14 7.12
N LEU A 60 1.20 2.79 5.95
CA LEU A 60 2.58 2.32 5.83
C LEU A 60 3.56 3.39 6.31
N ARG A 61 3.29 4.66 5.99
CA ARG A 61 4.12 5.76 6.48
C ARG A 61 4.04 5.89 7.99
N ASN A 62 2.86 5.70 8.55
CA ASN A 62 2.65 5.83 9.99
C ASN A 62 3.38 4.78 10.80
N VAL A 63 3.62 3.60 10.24
CA VAL A 63 4.31 2.54 10.97
C VAL A 63 5.82 2.54 10.77
N LEU A 64 6.36 3.49 10.00
CA LEU A 64 7.80 3.60 9.82
C LEU A 64 8.47 4.04 11.12
N ASP A 65 9.63 3.44 11.39
CA ASP A 65 10.45 3.81 12.53
C ASP A 65 11.63 4.65 12.04
N PHE A 66 11.51 5.96 12.16
CA PHE A 66 12.53 6.88 11.65
C PHE A 66 13.82 6.81 12.47
N ASP A 67 13.78 6.22 13.66
CA ASP A 67 15.00 5.96 14.41
C ASP A 67 15.79 4.81 13.81
N GLY A 68 15.17 4.04 12.91
CA GLY A 68 15.83 2.95 12.21
C GLY A 68 16.79 3.38 11.11
N GLY A 69 16.91 4.68 10.85
CA GLY A 69 17.92 5.20 9.93
C GLY A 69 17.36 5.59 8.57
N GLU A 70 18.24 5.59 7.57
CA GLU A 70 17.92 6.16 6.27
C GLU A 70 16.85 5.41 5.50
N VAL A 71 16.71 4.10 5.76
CA VAL A 71 15.72 3.29 5.05
C VAL A 71 14.31 3.81 5.28
N ALA A 72 13.99 4.23 6.52
CA ALA A 72 12.67 4.75 6.82
C ALA A 72 12.38 6.03 6.03
N TYR A 73 13.36 6.92 5.94
CA TYR A 73 13.20 8.15 5.17
C TYR A 73 13.06 7.87 3.68
N TYR A 74 13.82 6.91 3.17
CA TYR A 74 13.70 6.50 1.78
C TYR A 74 12.30 5.96 1.49
N LEU A 75 11.79 5.08 2.36
CA LEU A 75 10.46 4.51 2.17
C LEU A 75 9.37 5.56 2.28
N ASP A 76 9.51 6.51 3.20
CA ASP A 76 8.52 7.58 3.32
C ASP A 76 8.43 8.38 2.03
N GLY A 77 9.55 8.74 1.44
CA GLY A 77 9.59 9.44 0.16
C GLY A 77 9.02 8.61 -0.97
N LEU A 78 9.32 7.30 -0.98
CA LEU A 78 8.78 6.40 -2.00
C LEU A 78 7.26 6.33 -1.91
N TYR A 79 6.73 6.15 -0.70
CA TYR A 79 5.27 6.09 -0.50
C TYR A 79 4.59 7.38 -0.92
N LEU A 80 5.16 8.53 -0.58
CA LEU A 80 4.62 9.82 -1.01
C LEU A 80 4.59 9.93 -2.53
N SER A 81 5.66 9.48 -3.19
CA SER A 81 5.72 9.49 -4.65
C SER A 81 4.63 8.63 -5.26
N GLN A 82 4.35 7.46 -4.67
CA GLN A 82 3.29 6.59 -5.16
C GLN A 82 1.92 7.21 -4.97
N ILE A 83 1.70 7.90 -3.86
CA ILE A 83 0.44 8.63 -3.60
C ILE A 83 0.20 9.66 -4.69
N GLU A 84 1.23 10.45 -5.00
CA GLU A 84 1.13 11.49 -6.03
C GLU A 84 0.85 10.89 -7.41
N THR A 85 1.53 9.78 -7.72
CA THR A 85 1.33 9.09 -8.99
C THR A 85 -0.10 8.58 -9.11
N LEU A 86 -0.64 7.99 -8.05
CA LEU A 86 -2.02 7.49 -8.07
C LEU A 86 -3.03 8.61 -8.23
N PHE A 87 -2.81 9.71 -7.55
CA PHE A 87 -3.74 10.84 -7.64
C PHE A 87 -3.79 11.36 -9.08
N SER A 88 -2.63 11.59 -9.69
CA SER A 88 -2.56 12.03 -11.09
C SER A 88 -3.13 11.00 -12.05
N ALA A 89 -2.85 9.71 -11.80
CA ALA A 89 -3.35 8.64 -12.65
C ALA A 89 -4.88 8.62 -12.66
N GLY A 90 -5.50 8.89 -11.51
CA GLY A 90 -6.96 8.92 -11.43
C GLY A 90 -7.56 10.06 -12.24
N ILE A 91 -6.91 11.21 -12.21
CA ILE A 91 -7.38 12.38 -12.97
C ILE A 91 -7.23 12.14 -14.47
N ASP A 92 -6.11 11.54 -14.89
CA ASP A 92 -5.78 11.39 -16.32
C ASP A 92 -6.20 10.04 -16.90
N ASP A 93 -6.77 9.14 -16.10
CA ASP A 93 -7.08 7.75 -16.48
C ASP A 93 -5.84 7.03 -17.04
N ASN A 94 -4.71 7.23 -16.38
CA ASN A 94 -3.44 6.68 -16.82
C ASN A 94 -3.23 5.28 -16.24
N ILE A 95 -3.66 4.26 -17.00
CA ILE A 95 -3.54 2.86 -16.58
C ILE A 95 -2.07 2.46 -16.42
N ASN A 96 -1.21 2.97 -17.29
CA ASN A 96 0.22 2.64 -17.22
C ASN A 96 0.81 3.11 -15.89
N ALA A 97 0.40 4.26 -15.39
CA ALA A 97 0.87 4.75 -14.10
C ALA A 97 0.41 3.84 -12.97
N VAL A 98 -0.85 3.37 -13.01
CA VAL A 98 -1.36 2.42 -12.03
C VAL A 98 -0.54 1.13 -12.07
N ASN A 99 -0.23 0.64 -13.28
CA ASN A 99 0.58 -0.57 -13.43
C ASN A 99 1.98 -0.38 -12.83
N GLN A 100 2.56 0.82 -12.95
CA GLN A 100 3.86 1.11 -12.34
C GLN A 100 3.78 1.07 -10.82
N VAL A 101 2.72 1.62 -10.23
CA VAL A 101 2.53 1.56 -8.78
C VAL A 101 2.38 0.11 -8.33
N MET A 102 1.65 -0.70 -9.10
CA MET A 102 1.51 -2.12 -8.80
C MET A 102 2.86 -2.83 -8.85
N LYS A 103 3.69 -2.48 -9.82
CA LYS A 103 5.02 -3.10 -9.95
C LYS A 103 5.92 -2.72 -8.77
N VAL A 104 5.90 -1.46 -8.36
CA VAL A 104 6.65 -1.01 -7.18
C VAL A 104 6.16 -1.77 -5.95
N THR A 105 4.84 -1.90 -5.79
CA THR A 105 4.27 -2.59 -4.64
C THR A 105 4.66 -4.06 -4.63
N GLN A 106 4.63 -4.72 -5.79
CA GLN A 106 5.05 -6.12 -5.87
C GLN A 106 6.53 -6.28 -5.49
N GLY A 107 7.37 -5.34 -5.92
CA GLY A 107 8.77 -5.34 -5.52
C GLY A 107 8.95 -5.17 -4.02
N LEU A 108 8.11 -4.35 -3.40
CA LEU A 108 8.13 -4.18 -1.95
C LEU A 108 7.71 -5.46 -1.24
N ILE A 109 6.70 -6.15 -1.76
CA ILE A 109 6.26 -7.44 -1.20
C ILE A 109 7.40 -8.45 -1.25
N ASP A 110 8.04 -8.56 -2.41
CA ASP A 110 9.10 -9.55 -2.61
C ASP A 110 10.27 -9.27 -1.69
N ALA A 111 10.67 -8.01 -1.58
CA ALA A 111 11.77 -7.60 -0.70
C ALA A 111 11.41 -7.84 0.77
N TRP A 112 10.17 -7.56 1.15
CA TRP A 112 9.72 -7.74 2.53
C TRP A 112 9.74 -9.20 2.93
N LYS A 113 9.25 -10.07 2.02
CA LYS A 113 9.24 -11.51 2.29
C LYS A 113 10.66 -12.05 2.43
N GLU A 114 11.57 -11.59 1.59
CA GLU A 114 12.96 -12.03 1.64
C GLU A 114 13.61 -11.57 2.94
N GLU A 115 13.38 -10.33 3.33
CA GLU A 115 14.01 -9.75 4.52
C GLU A 115 13.48 -10.38 5.81
N THR A 116 12.20 -10.70 5.86
CA THR A 116 11.54 -11.16 7.08
C THR A 116 11.38 -12.69 7.15
N GLY A 117 11.57 -13.38 6.05
CA GLY A 117 11.33 -14.82 5.98
C GLY A 117 9.85 -15.20 5.92
N LEU A 118 8.99 -14.22 5.71
CA LEU A 118 7.57 -14.50 5.53
C LEU A 118 7.28 -14.92 4.09
#